data_d23092f8f9e250e5f120f99011fdd59a
#
_entry.id   d23092f8f9e250e5f120f99011fdd59a
#
_cell.length_a   1.000
_cell.length_b   1.000
_cell.length_c   1.000
_cell.angle_alpha   90.00
_cell.angle_beta   90.00
_cell.angle_gamma   90.00
#
_symmetry.space_group_name_H-M   'P 1'
#
loop_
_entity.id
_entity.type
_entity.pdbx_description
1 polymer ?
#
loop_
_entity_poly.entity_id
_entity_poly.type
_entity_poly.pdbx_seq_one_letter_code
_entity_poly.pdbx_strand_id
1 'polypeptide(L)'
;LLANQCMVDVTWKKKVWQIDVSQILYIQSADNYSRVVFYLQGELVQALQSYTMKEWERILPEQGFCRISRFVIVNYAYVEDIQKTSLIMEDSMRFNIPNGKVRRLRQEYIAYAREHERVL
;
A
#
# COMPACT_ATOMS: atom_id res chain seq x y z
N LEU A 1 20.34 -3.50 13.14
CA LEU A 1 19.43 -4.57 13.49
C LEU A 1 18.16 -4.55 12.65
N LEU A 2 17.48 -5.65 12.69
CA LEU A 2 16.27 -5.85 11.89
C LEU A 2 15.00 -5.46 12.64
N ALA A 3 15.14 -4.64 13.66
CA ALA A 3 14.05 -4.26 14.56
C ALA A 3 12.89 -3.55 13.84
N ASN A 4 13.17 -2.90 12.71
CA ASN A 4 12.16 -2.16 11.97
C ASN A 4 11.53 -2.94 10.82
N GLN A 5 11.95 -4.19 10.64
CA GLN A 5 11.34 -5.02 9.62
C GLN A 5 9.99 -5.54 10.09
N CYS A 6 9.03 -5.44 9.21
CA CYS A 6 7.69 -5.96 9.44
C CYS A 6 7.40 -6.97 8.34
N MET A 7 7.27 -8.24 8.73
CA MET A 7 7.03 -9.33 7.79
C MET A 7 5.59 -9.77 7.85
N VAL A 8 5.08 -10.22 6.73
CA VAL A 8 3.73 -10.77 6.64
C VAL A 8 3.72 -12.00 5.75
N ASP A 9 2.87 -12.95 6.08
CA ASP A 9 2.67 -14.13 5.26
C ASP A 9 1.65 -13.85 4.17
N VAL A 10 2.01 -14.14 2.94
CA VAL A 10 1.09 -14.04 1.80
C VAL A 10 1.07 -15.37 1.06
N THR A 11 -0.09 -15.77 0.58
CA THR A 11 -0.25 -16.98 -0.20
C THR A 11 -0.32 -16.62 -1.68
N TRP A 12 0.54 -17.27 -2.47
CA TRP A 12 0.56 -17.07 -3.91
C TRP A 12 0.98 -18.37 -4.58
N LYS A 13 0.22 -18.80 -5.57
CA LYS A 13 0.44 -20.06 -6.28
C LYS A 13 0.55 -21.24 -5.31
N LYS A 14 -0.41 -21.32 -4.39
CA LYS A 14 -0.53 -22.40 -3.40
C LYS A 14 0.66 -22.55 -2.45
N LYS A 15 1.44 -21.49 -2.30
CA LYS A 15 2.61 -21.46 -1.44
C LYS A 15 2.54 -20.24 -0.54
N VAL A 16 2.98 -20.40 0.70
CA VAL A 16 3.07 -19.28 1.65
C VAL A 16 4.45 -18.64 1.52
N TRP A 17 4.47 -17.33 1.35
CA TRP A 17 5.67 -16.53 1.27
C TRP A 17 5.69 -15.53 2.41
N GLN A 18 6.82 -15.41 3.06
CA GLN A 18 7.02 -14.37 4.05
C GLN A 18 7.68 -13.17 3.35
N ILE A 19 6.99 -12.03 3.31
CA ILE A 19 7.48 -10.84 2.64
C ILE A 19 7.58 -9.67 3.62
N ASP A 20 8.48 -8.76 3.34
CA ASP A 20 8.55 -7.50 4.06
C ASP A 20 7.41 -6.61 3.56
N VAL A 21 6.69 -5.97 4.48
CA VAL A 21 5.56 -5.11 4.11
C VAL A 21 6.00 -3.95 3.21
N SER A 22 7.26 -3.55 3.26
CA SER A 22 7.80 -2.52 2.36
C SER A 22 7.72 -2.92 0.90
N GLN A 23 7.53 -4.19 0.59
CA GLN A 23 7.37 -4.69 -0.78
C GLN A 23 5.94 -4.57 -1.29
N ILE A 24 5.00 -4.21 -0.43
CA ILE A 24 3.59 -4.08 -0.82
C ILE A 24 3.36 -2.68 -1.40
N LEU A 25 2.79 -2.64 -2.62
CA LEU A 25 2.44 -1.39 -3.28
C LEU A 25 1.10 -0.87 -2.78
N TYR A 26 0.08 -1.72 -2.82
CA TYR A 26 -1.26 -1.36 -2.37
C TYR A 26 -2.09 -2.61 -2.12
N ILE A 27 -3.19 -2.41 -1.41
CA ILE A 27 -4.13 -3.46 -1.04
C ILE A 27 -5.53 -2.95 -1.37
N GLN A 28 -6.29 -3.79 -2.09
CA GLN A 28 -7.69 -3.49 -2.42
C GLN A 28 -8.61 -4.49 -1.76
N SER A 29 -9.74 -4.00 -1.29
CA SER A 29 -10.81 -4.87 -0.81
C SER A 29 -11.40 -5.66 -1.97
N ALA A 30 -11.66 -6.95 -1.76
CA ALA A 30 -12.26 -7.85 -2.75
C ALA A 30 -13.23 -8.77 -2.01
N ASP A 31 -14.43 -8.29 -1.72
CA ASP A 31 -15.44 -8.96 -0.91
C ASP A 31 -14.86 -9.34 0.47
N ASN A 32 -14.84 -10.61 0.81
CA ASN A 32 -14.29 -11.10 2.08
C ASN A 32 -12.78 -11.30 2.04
N TYR A 33 -12.16 -10.94 0.92
CA TYR A 33 -10.71 -11.07 0.70
C TYR A 33 -10.10 -9.70 0.47
N SER A 34 -8.79 -9.67 0.38
CA SER A 34 -8.05 -8.51 -0.07
C SER A 34 -7.17 -8.91 -1.23
N ARG A 35 -7.03 -8.01 -2.21
CA ARG A 35 -6.10 -8.18 -3.32
C ARG A 35 -4.86 -7.37 -3.00
N VAL A 36 -3.73 -8.05 -2.91
CA VAL A 36 -2.46 -7.43 -2.55
C VAL A 36 -1.57 -7.41 -3.77
N VAL A 37 -0.99 -6.25 -4.06
CA VAL A 37 -0.01 -6.08 -5.13
C VAL A 37 1.33 -5.81 -4.47
N PHE A 38 2.32 -6.64 -4.75
CA PHE A 38 3.61 -6.59 -4.08
C PHE A 38 4.72 -7.11 -4.98
N TYR A 39 5.95 -6.75 -4.64
CA TYR A 39 7.12 -7.32 -5.32
C TYR A 39 7.55 -8.58 -4.61
N LEU A 40 7.76 -9.64 -5.39
CA LEU A 40 8.31 -10.90 -4.92
C LEU A 40 9.50 -11.25 -5.81
N GLN A 41 10.69 -11.26 -5.22
CA GLN A 41 11.93 -11.55 -5.95
C GLN A 41 12.08 -10.68 -7.21
N GLY A 42 11.72 -9.40 -7.08
CA GLY A 42 11.83 -8.43 -8.16
C GLY A 42 10.67 -8.42 -9.15
N GLU A 43 9.72 -9.31 -9.02
CA GLU A 43 8.56 -9.37 -9.92
C GLU A 43 7.31 -8.83 -9.23
N LEU A 44 6.49 -8.12 -10.00
CA LEU A 44 5.22 -7.59 -9.51
C LEU A 44 4.19 -8.71 -9.51
N VAL A 45 3.63 -8.97 -8.34
CA VAL A 45 2.68 -10.06 -8.11
C VAL A 45 1.37 -9.48 -7.59
N GLN A 46 0.27 -10.08 -8.01
CA GLN A 46 -1.05 -9.76 -7.49
C GLN A 46 -1.68 -11.04 -6.96
N ALA A 47 -2.10 -11.04 -5.70
CA ALA A 47 -2.62 -12.23 -5.06
C ALA A 47 -3.77 -11.90 -4.11
N LEU A 48 -4.79 -12.77 -4.09
CA LEU A 48 -5.87 -12.68 -3.12
C LEU A 48 -5.43 -13.27 -1.78
N GLN A 49 -5.75 -12.55 -0.70
CA GLN A 49 -5.47 -12.98 0.66
C GLN A 49 -6.75 -12.98 1.47
N SER A 50 -6.80 -13.81 2.49
CA SER A 50 -7.95 -13.87 3.40
C SER A 50 -8.00 -12.76 4.44
N TYR A 51 -6.97 -11.92 4.51
CA TYR A 51 -6.97 -10.78 5.41
C TYR A 51 -8.04 -9.76 5.01
N THR A 52 -8.75 -9.23 6.01
CA THR A 52 -9.66 -8.10 5.81
C THR A 52 -8.87 -6.80 5.79
N MET A 53 -9.48 -5.73 5.29
CA MET A 53 -8.84 -4.41 5.31
C MET A 53 -8.52 -3.96 6.73
N LYS A 54 -9.39 -4.29 7.69
CA LYS A 54 -9.18 -3.97 9.10
C LYS A 54 -7.99 -4.73 9.69
N GLU A 55 -7.82 -5.99 9.27
CA GLU A 55 -6.67 -6.78 9.69
C GLU A 55 -5.37 -6.22 9.10
N TRP A 56 -5.41 -5.78 7.84
CA TRP A 56 -4.27 -5.14 7.22
C TRP A 56 -3.85 -3.88 7.96
N GLU A 57 -4.81 -3.07 8.42
CA GLU A 57 -4.49 -1.87 9.19
C GLU A 57 -3.75 -2.20 10.49
N ARG A 58 -4.02 -3.34 11.10
CA ARG A 58 -3.29 -3.77 12.29
C ARG A 58 -1.90 -4.31 11.98
N ILE A 59 -1.77 -4.99 10.84
CA ILE A 59 -0.50 -5.59 10.42
C ILE A 59 0.49 -4.54 9.94
N LEU A 60 0.00 -3.56 9.17
CA LEU A 60 0.86 -2.56 8.55
C LEU A 60 1.32 -1.51 9.56
N PRO A 61 2.56 -1.01 9.41
CA PRO A 61 3.03 0.09 10.25
C PRO A 61 2.22 1.36 9.97
N GLU A 62 2.08 2.21 10.97
CA GLU A 62 1.33 3.46 10.84
C GLU A 62 1.95 4.39 9.81
N GLN A 63 3.28 4.41 9.73
CA GLN A 63 3.99 5.27 8.80
C GLN A 63 4.20 4.58 7.48
N GLY A 64 4.00 5.34 6.40
CA GLY A 64 4.26 4.87 5.06
C GLY A 64 3.06 4.27 4.35
N PHE A 65 2.02 3.90 5.08
CA PHE A 65 0.78 3.37 4.51
C PHE A 65 -0.38 4.29 4.80
N CYS A 66 -1.31 4.38 3.87
CA CYS A 66 -2.49 5.22 4.03
C CYS A 66 -3.72 4.53 3.49
N ARG A 67 -4.76 4.44 4.32
CA ARG A 67 -6.06 3.98 3.85
C ARG A 67 -6.79 5.16 3.22
N ILE A 68 -6.77 5.23 1.89
CA ILE A 68 -7.33 6.36 1.16
C ILE A 68 -8.85 6.28 1.05
N SER A 69 -9.40 5.08 1.23
CA SER A 69 -10.84 4.84 1.27
C SER A 69 -11.09 3.55 2.04
N ARG A 70 -12.35 3.22 2.24
CA ARG A 70 -12.70 1.94 2.86
C ARG A 70 -12.22 0.73 2.04
N PHE A 71 -11.87 0.93 0.78
CA PHE A 71 -11.55 -0.14 -0.16
C PHE A 71 -10.07 -0.24 -0.53
N VAL A 72 -9.25 0.75 -0.19
CA VAL A 72 -7.87 0.80 -0.67
C VAL A 72 -6.91 1.33 0.39
N ILE A 73 -5.79 0.61 0.56
CA ILE A 73 -4.64 1.06 1.33
C ILE A 73 -3.47 1.16 0.35
N VAL A 74 -2.74 2.27 0.37
CA VAL A 74 -1.57 2.46 -0.49
C VAL A 74 -0.31 2.62 0.35
N ASN A 75 0.82 2.19 -0.24
CA ASN A 75 2.14 2.46 0.31
C ASN A 75 2.69 3.71 -0.35
N TYR A 76 2.98 4.73 0.42
CA TYR A 76 3.51 6.00 -0.12
C TYR A 76 4.81 5.82 -0.90
N ALA A 77 5.61 4.82 -0.57
CA ALA A 77 6.87 4.56 -1.28
C ALA A 77 6.66 4.32 -2.77
N TYR A 78 5.48 3.85 -3.16
CA TYR A 78 5.16 3.51 -4.54
C TYR A 78 4.11 4.42 -5.17
N VAL A 79 3.79 5.53 -4.52
CA VAL A 79 2.94 6.56 -5.10
C VAL A 79 3.77 7.37 -6.07
N GLU A 80 3.31 7.46 -7.31
CA GLU A 80 3.99 8.24 -8.34
C GLU A 80 3.47 9.67 -8.42
N ASP A 81 2.16 9.85 -8.29
CA ASP A 81 1.56 11.17 -8.41
C ASP A 81 0.24 11.25 -7.65
N ILE A 82 -0.06 12.41 -7.11
CA ILE A 82 -1.35 12.72 -6.49
C ILE A 82 -1.96 13.87 -7.28
N GLN A 83 -3.05 13.58 -7.97
CA GLN A 83 -3.76 14.52 -8.81
C GLN A 83 -4.96 15.10 -8.05
N LYS A 84 -5.75 15.89 -8.74
CA LYS A 84 -6.85 16.63 -8.12
C LYS A 84 -7.89 15.71 -7.44
N THR A 85 -8.19 14.57 -8.05
CA THR A 85 -9.22 13.63 -7.56
C THR A 85 -8.74 12.19 -7.53
N SER A 86 -7.48 11.95 -7.86
CA SER A 86 -6.96 10.59 -7.97
C SER A 86 -5.50 10.51 -7.58
N LEU A 87 -5.06 9.29 -7.33
CA LEU A 87 -3.70 8.96 -6.98
C LEU A 87 -3.24 7.89 -7.97
N ILE A 88 -2.01 8.01 -8.44
CA ILE A 88 -1.41 7.07 -9.39
C ILE A 88 -0.26 6.36 -8.72
N MET A 89 -0.27 5.04 -8.80
CA MET A 89 0.79 4.20 -8.27
C MET A 89 1.87 3.96 -9.33
N GLU A 90 3.02 3.51 -8.90
CA GLU A 90 4.16 3.22 -9.75
C GLU A 90 3.84 2.24 -10.88
N ASP A 91 2.94 1.29 -10.65
CA ASP A 91 2.51 0.32 -11.66
C ASP A 91 1.40 0.86 -12.58
N SER A 92 1.15 2.16 -12.54
CA SER A 92 0.14 2.88 -13.31
C SER A 92 -1.30 2.69 -12.83
N MET A 93 -1.50 2.00 -11.73
CA MET A 93 -2.84 1.87 -11.15
C MET A 93 -3.32 3.22 -10.63
N ARG A 94 -4.55 3.57 -10.98
CA ARG A 94 -5.18 4.82 -10.56
C ARG A 94 -6.28 4.53 -9.55
N PHE A 95 -6.27 5.25 -8.45
CA PHE A 95 -7.33 5.18 -7.44
C PHE A 95 -7.99 6.54 -7.30
N ASN A 96 -9.32 6.55 -7.23
CA ASN A 96 -10.04 7.77 -6.92
C ASN A 96 -9.88 8.10 -5.44
N ILE A 97 -9.69 9.38 -5.14
CA ILE A 97 -9.60 9.87 -3.78
C ILE A 97 -10.96 10.44 -3.39
N PRO A 98 -11.57 9.99 -2.29
CA PRO A 98 -12.85 10.55 -1.86
C PRO A 98 -12.79 12.04 -1.64
N ASN A 99 -13.92 12.73 -1.89
CA ASN A 99 -14.03 14.16 -1.68
C ASN A 99 -13.65 14.53 -0.25
N GLY A 100 -12.90 15.62 -0.13
CA GLY A 100 -12.47 16.12 1.17
C GLY A 100 -11.22 15.47 1.72
N LYS A 101 -10.70 14.41 1.09
CA LYS A 101 -9.48 13.73 1.56
C LYS A 101 -8.22 14.10 0.81
N VAL A 102 -8.32 14.71 -0.35
CA VAL A 102 -7.17 14.99 -1.21
C VAL A 102 -6.14 15.88 -0.51
N ARG A 103 -6.61 16.93 0.13
CA ARG A 103 -5.73 17.90 0.80
C ARG A 103 -4.92 17.23 1.90
N ARG A 104 -5.56 16.48 2.76
CA ARG A 104 -4.90 15.77 3.85
C ARG A 104 -3.92 14.73 3.33
N LEU A 105 -4.36 13.97 2.35
CA LEU A 105 -3.53 12.94 1.74
C LEU A 105 -2.27 13.54 1.13
N ARG A 106 -2.40 14.66 0.41
CA ARG A 106 -1.27 15.35 -0.18
C ARG A 106 -0.29 15.85 0.88
N GLN A 107 -0.80 16.40 1.97
CA GLN A 107 0.05 16.86 3.06
C GLN A 107 0.82 15.71 3.70
N GLU A 108 0.15 14.60 3.94
CA GLU A 108 0.79 13.41 4.51
C GLU A 108 1.85 12.85 3.57
N TYR A 109 1.56 12.82 2.28
CA TYR A 109 2.51 12.33 1.28
C TYR A 109 3.74 13.23 1.20
N ILE A 110 3.56 14.54 1.24
CA ILE A 110 4.67 15.49 1.22
C ILE A 110 5.57 15.29 2.45
N ALA A 111 4.97 15.12 3.62
CA ALA A 111 5.71 14.87 4.84
C ALA A 111 6.51 13.56 4.74
N TYR A 112 5.89 12.50 4.23
CA TYR A 112 6.56 11.23 4.00
C TYR A 112 7.72 11.39 3.03
N ALA A 113 7.49 12.06 1.90
CA ALA A 113 8.52 12.25 0.87
C ALA A 113 9.74 12.99 1.41
N ARG A 114 9.53 14.00 2.26
CA ARG A 114 10.63 14.74 2.87
C ARG A 114 11.43 13.87 3.84
N GLU A 115 10.76 13.06 4.65
CA GLU A 115 11.44 12.17 5.58
C GLU A 115 12.27 11.12 4.87
N HIS A 116 11.87 10.72 3.67
CA HIS A 116 12.53 9.68 2.90
C HIS A 116 13.35 10.25 1.73
N GLU A 117 13.62 11.55 1.75
CA GLU A 117 14.45 12.25 0.77
C GLU A 117 14.00 12.02 -0.69
N ARG A 118 12.68 11.91 -0.88
CA ARG A 118 12.15 11.73 -2.22
C ARG A 118 12.03 13.07 -2.94
N VAL A 119 12.19 13.02 -4.26
CA VAL A 119 11.98 14.20 -5.12
C VAL A 119 10.47 14.41 -5.26
N LEU A 120 10.04 15.63 -5.00
CA LEU A 120 8.63 16.03 -5.09
C LEU A 120 8.30 16.74 -6.39
#